data_0bca343fb80c5dc1e042122a58944813
#
_entry.id   0bca343fb80c5dc1e042122a58944813
#
_cell.length_a   1.000
_cell.length_b   1.000
_cell.length_c   1.000
_cell.angle_alpha   90.00
_cell.angle_beta   90.00
_cell.angle_gamma   90.00
#
_symmetry.space_group_name_H-M   'P 1'
#
loop_
_entity.id
_entity.type
_entity.pdbx_description
1 polymer ?
#
loop_
_entity_poly.entity_id
_entity_poly.type
_entity_poly.pdbx_seq_one_letter_code
_entity_poly.pdbx_strand_id
1 'polypeptide(L)'
;EVSDILEKAREKGEPPFIILLDNIEDPHNLGAIIRTANLAGAHGVVIPKNRAVGLTATVARTSAGALNYTPVARVTNMARTIEDLKKEGLWFVCADMGGTNMYDLDLKGAIGLVIGNEGDGVSRVVREKCDFIASIPMKGDIDSLNASVAAGVLAFEIVRQRM
;
A
#
# COMPACT_ATOMS: atom_id res chain seq x y z
N GLU A 1 -11.59 4.37 9.91
CA GLU A 1 -12.32 3.76 8.79
C GLU A 1 -11.78 4.26 7.45
N VAL A 2 -12.04 3.52 6.41
CA VAL A 2 -11.57 3.89 5.06
C VAL A 2 -12.10 5.27 4.64
N SER A 3 -13.33 5.60 5.02
CA SER A 3 -13.90 6.92 4.73
C SER A 3 -13.09 8.06 5.35
N ASP A 4 -12.48 7.84 6.50
CA ASP A 4 -11.65 8.86 7.15
C ASP A 4 -10.37 9.12 6.34
N ILE A 5 -9.84 8.09 5.69
CA ILE A 5 -8.66 8.24 4.83
C ILE A 5 -9.01 9.08 3.60
N LEU A 6 -10.15 8.81 2.97
CA LEU A 6 -10.62 9.58 1.82
C LEU A 6 -10.87 11.03 2.21
N GLU A 7 -11.45 11.26 3.39
CA GLU A 7 -11.71 12.62 3.89
C GLU A 7 -10.41 13.39 4.10
N LYS A 8 -9.38 12.72 4.62
CA LYS A 8 -8.08 13.36 4.81
C LYS A 8 -7.48 13.84 3.47
N ALA A 9 -7.61 13.04 2.42
CA ALA A 9 -7.17 13.43 1.08
C ALA A 9 -7.97 14.65 0.58
N ARG A 10 -9.27 14.62 0.79
CA ARG A 10 -10.17 15.70 0.38
C ARG A 10 -9.83 17.01 1.08
N GLU A 11 -9.58 16.96 2.39
CA GLU A 11 -9.19 18.10 3.19
C GLU A 11 -7.88 18.74 2.71
N LYS A 12 -6.96 17.92 2.23
CA LYS A 12 -5.68 18.41 1.71
C LYS A 12 -5.77 18.85 0.25
N GLY A 13 -6.89 18.62 -0.40
CA GLY A 13 -7.05 18.93 -1.82
C GLY A 13 -6.15 18.09 -2.73
N GLU A 14 -5.87 16.86 -2.33
CA GLU A 14 -4.98 15.96 -3.05
C GLU A 14 -5.74 14.75 -3.57
N PRO A 15 -5.32 14.17 -4.71
CA PRO A 15 -5.86 12.87 -5.11
C PRO A 15 -5.54 11.82 -4.04
N PRO A 16 -6.47 10.96 -3.66
CA PRO A 16 -6.18 9.93 -2.65
C PRO A 16 -4.99 9.07 -3.02
N PHE A 17 -4.15 8.79 -2.02
CA PHE A 17 -3.07 7.83 -2.10
C PHE A 17 -3.16 6.95 -0.86
N ILE A 18 -3.48 5.68 -1.06
CA ILE A 18 -3.72 4.72 0.02
C ILE A 18 -2.83 3.51 -0.21
N ILE A 19 -2.20 3.00 0.85
CA ILE A 19 -1.44 1.76 0.79
C ILE A 19 -2.29 0.67 1.45
N LEU A 20 -2.51 -0.44 0.73
CA LEU A 20 -3.29 -1.57 1.21
C LEU A 20 -2.39 -2.78 1.35
N LEU A 21 -2.47 -3.44 2.49
CA LEU A 21 -1.59 -4.56 2.82
C LEU A 21 -2.37 -5.87 2.77
N ASP A 22 -1.87 -6.80 1.97
CA ASP A 22 -2.44 -8.13 1.83
C ASP A 22 -1.44 -9.15 2.34
N ASN A 23 -1.81 -9.92 3.36
CA ASN A 23 -0.97 -10.97 3.95
C ASN A 23 0.35 -10.46 4.58
N ILE A 24 0.36 -9.27 5.13
CA ILE A 24 1.51 -8.77 5.91
C ILE A 24 1.26 -9.12 7.37
N GLU A 25 2.05 -10.04 7.91
CA GLU A 25 1.90 -10.54 9.27
C GLU A 25 3.01 -10.09 10.22
N ASP A 26 4.16 -9.70 9.69
CA ASP A 26 5.29 -9.27 10.49
C ASP A 26 5.10 -7.84 11.01
N PRO A 27 5.10 -7.63 12.33
CA PRO A 27 4.92 -6.29 12.90
C PRO A 27 6.03 -5.29 12.51
N HIS A 28 7.24 -5.76 12.23
CA HIS A 28 8.32 -4.88 11.77
C HIS A 28 8.01 -4.36 10.36
N ASN A 29 7.53 -5.22 9.47
CA ASN A 29 7.12 -4.80 8.14
C ASN A 29 5.94 -3.82 8.20
N LEU A 30 4.94 -4.11 9.01
CA LEU A 30 3.78 -3.23 9.15
C LEU A 30 4.22 -1.84 9.64
N GLY A 31 5.04 -1.79 10.69
CA GLY A 31 5.53 -0.52 11.21
C GLY A 31 6.34 0.26 10.18
N ALA A 32 7.24 -0.42 9.47
CA ALA A 32 8.07 0.21 8.44
C ALA A 32 7.21 0.76 7.28
N ILE A 33 6.16 0.02 6.90
CA ILE A 33 5.26 0.46 5.82
C ILE A 33 4.45 1.69 6.26
N ILE A 34 3.96 1.71 7.51
CA ILE A 34 3.24 2.88 8.03
C ILE A 34 4.15 4.11 8.04
N ARG A 35 5.41 3.94 8.44
CA ARG A 35 6.40 5.01 8.41
C ARG A 35 6.62 5.53 6.98
N THR A 36 6.82 4.62 6.04
CA THR A 36 6.98 4.96 4.62
C THR A 36 5.74 5.66 4.07
N ALA A 37 4.55 5.17 4.39
CA ALA A 37 3.29 5.77 3.98
C ALA A 37 3.20 7.23 4.43
N ASN A 38 3.54 7.50 5.67
CA ASN A 38 3.55 8.86 6.21
C ASN A 38 4.51 9.74 5.42
N LEU A 39 5.74 9.29 5.23
CA LEU A 39 6.79 10.08 4.58
C LEU A 39 6.53 10.28 3.08
N ALA A 40 5.85 9.35 2.44
CA ALA A 40 5.47 9.46 1.03
C ALA A 40 4.18 10.28 0.83
N GLY A 41 3.55 10.73 1.90
CA GLY A 41 2.33 11.51 1.80
C GLY A 41 1.08 10.69 1.51
N ALA A 42 1.11 9.38 1.78
CA ALA A 42 -0.10 8.57 1.68
C ALA A 42 -1.10 9.02 2.74
N HIS A 43 -2.38 8.99 2.39
CA HIS A 43 -3.43 9.48 3.29
C HIS A 43 -3.83 8.46 4.34
N GLY A 44 -3.47 7.19 4.14
CA GLY A 44 -3.70 6.15 5.11
C GLY A 44 -3.24 4.79 4.64
N VAL A 45 -3.36 3.82 5.54
CA VAL A 45 -3.00 2.42 5.30
C VAL A 45 -4.22 1.57 5.64
N VAL A 46 -4.51 0.57 4.80
CA VAL A 46 -5.61 -0.37 5.01
C VAL A 46 -5.02 -1.75 5.28
N ILE A 47 -5.49 -2.38 6.36
CA ILE A 47 -5.06 -3.73 6.74
C ILE A 47 -6.28 -4.63 6.96
N PRO A 48 -6.15 -5.96 6.79
CA PRO A 48 -7.24 -6.87 7.12
C PRO A 48 -7.47 -6.94 8.63
N LYS A 49 -8.72 -7.14 9.05
CA LYS A 49 -9.06 -7.38 10.47
C LYS A 49 -8.54 -8.72 10.94
N ASN A 50 -8.65 -9.74 10.09
CA ASN A 50 -8.25 -11.10 10.42
C ASN A 50 -6.89 -11.40 9.79
N ARG A 51 -6.08 -12.21 10.47
CA ARG A 51 -4.73 -12.60 10.01
C ARG A 51 -3.77 -11.42 9.83
N ALA A 52 -4.16 -10.24 10.27
CA ALA A 52 -3.27 -9.12 10.26
C ALA A 52 -2.56 -9.03 11.60
N VAL A 53 -1.34 -8.55 11.59
CA VAL A 53 -0.68 -8.16 12.82
C VAL A 53 -1.46 -7.00 13.43
N GLY A 54 -1.70 -7.04 14.74
CA GLY A 54 -2.37 -5.95 15.42
C GLY A 54 -1.49 -4.70 15.52
N LEU A 55 -2.12 -3.59 15.92
CA LEU A 55 -1.39 -2.35 16.17
C LEU A 55 -0.74 -2.41 17.55
N THR A 56 0.34 -3.17 17.65
CA THR A 56 1.05 -3.47 18.88
C THR A 56 2.10 -2.41 19.20
N ALA A 57 2.71 -2.55 20.41
CA ALA A 57 3.84 -1.70 20.78
C ALA A 57 5.01 -1.83 19.81
N THR A 58 5.23 -3.02 19.23
CA THR A 58 6.26 -3.22 18.21
C THR A 58 5.97 -2.39 16.96
N VAL A 59 4.72 -2.37 16.50
CA VAL A 59 4.32 -1.56 15.35
C VAL A 59 4.51 -0.08 15.66
N ALA A 60 4.10 0.36 16.85
CA ALA A 60 4.29 1.75 17.26
C ALA A 60 5.77 2.16 17.22
N ARG A 61 6.68 1.29 17.71
CA ARG A 61 8.11 1.56 17.68
C ARG A 61 8.67 1.58 16.27
N THR A 62 8.36 0.55 15.47
CA THR A 62 8.94 0.43 14.13
C THR A 62 8.38 1.46 13.15
N SER A 63 7.21 2.01 13.44
CA SER A 63 6.66 3.12 12.65
C SER A 63 7.30 4.47 12.99
N ALA A 64 8.14 4.52 14.04
CA ALA A 64 8.83 5.75 14.49
C ALA A 64 7.84 6.91 14.75
N GLY A 65 6.69 6.60 15.32
CA GLY A 65 5.66 7.60 15.63
C GLY A 65 4.71 7.91 14.49
N ALA A 66 4.93 7.38 13.29
CA ALA A 66 4.06 7.65 12.14
C ALA A 66 2.62 7.18 12.36
N LEU A 67 2.43 6.15 13.20
CA LEU A 67 1.10 5.64 13.55
C LEU A 67 0.20 6.74 14.16
N ASN A 68 0.78 7.75 14.80
CA ASN A 68 0.04 8.85 15.39
C ASN A 68 -0.50 9.84 14.34
N TYR A 69 0.04 9.82 13.14
CA TYR A 69 -0.27 10.79 12.08
C TYR A 69 -0.90 10.15 10.85
N THR A 70 -0.75 8.84 10.68
CA THR A 70 -1.22 8.11 9.50
C THR A 70 -2.40 7.22 9.90
N PRO A 71 -3.61 7.50 9.44
CA PRO A 71 -4.76 6.65 9.74
C PRO A 71 -4.55 5.23 9.23
N VAL A 72 -4.89 4.25 10.06
CA VAL A 72 -4.87 2.84 9.68
C VAL A 72 -6.27 2.30 9.82
N ALA A 73 -6.86 1.87 8.71
CA ALA A 73 -8.19 1.30 8.68
C ALA A 73 -8.11 -0.23 8.61
N ARG A 74 -8.99 -0.91 9.34
CA ARG A 74 -9.11 -2.36 9.32
C ARG A 74 -10.35 -2.76 8.54
N VAL A 75 -10.20 -3.73 7.64
CA VAL A 75 -11.31 -4.18 6.80
C VAL A 75 -11.48 -5.69 6.89
N THR A 76 -12.72 -6.16 6.73
CA THR A 76 -13.02 -7.59 6.74
C THR A 76 -12.72 -8.26 5.41
N ASN A 77 -12.85 -7.54 4.31
CA ASN A 77 -12.68 -8.09 2.97
C ASN A 77 -11.91 -7.09 2.10
N MET A 78 -10.64 -7.40 1.85
CA MET A 78 -9.76 -6.51 1.08
C MET A 78 -10.24 -6.35 -0.36
N ALA A 79 -10.64 -7.43 -1.01
CA ALA A 79 -11.11 -7.37 -2.40
C ALA A 79 -12.34 -6.48 -2.54
N ARG A 80 -13.29 -6.57 -1.60
CA ARG A 80 -14.48 -5.72 -1.60
C ARG A 80 -14.12 -4.26 -1.34
N THR A 81 -13.18 -4.02 -0.43
CA THR A 81 -12.69 -2.67 -0.16
C THR A 81 -12.11 -2.03 -1.42
N ILE A 82 -11.34 -2.81 -2.20
CA ILE A 82 -10.81 -2.34 -3.47
C ILE A 82 -11.94 -1.98 -4.44
N GLU A 83 -12.94 -2.85 -4.57
CA GLU A 83 -14.10 -2.57 -5.43
C GLU A 83 -14.81 -1.28 -5.03
N ASP A 84 -15.01 -1.07 -3.74
CA ASP A 84 -15.68 0.12 -3.23
C ASP A 84 -14.85 1.38 -3.49
N LEU A 85 -13.55 1.30 -3.31
CA LEU A 85 -12.65 2.43 -3.57
C LEU A 85 -12.51 2.74 -5.06
N LYS A 86 -12.62 1.75 -5.93
CA LYS A 86 -12.65 1.99 -7.37
C LYS A 86 -13.83 2.87 -7.76
N LYS A 87 -14.97 2.71 -7.09
CA LYS A 87 -16.15 3.55 -7.31
C LYS A 87 -15.89 5.00 -6.90
N GLU A 88 -14.90 5.22 -6.04
CA GLU A 88 -14.48 6.57 -5.62
C GLU A 88 -13.40 7.14 -6.53
N GLY A 89 -13.05 6.44 -7.60
CA GLY A 89 -12.13 6.93 -8.61
C GLY A 89 -10.68 6.50 -8.46
N LEU A 90 -10.37 5.62 -7.51
CA LEU A 90 -8.99 5.14 -7.36
C LEU A 90 -8.65 4.08 -8.41
N TRP A 91 -7.41 4.12 -8.87
CA TRP A 91 -6.80 3.08 -9.68
C TRP A 91 -5.91 2.25 -8.78
N PHE A 92 -5.97 0.94 -8.92
CA PHE A 92 -5.25 0.02 -8.03
C PHE A 92 -4.05 -0.58 -8.73
N VAL A 93 -2.90 -0.46 -8.07
CA VAL A 93 -1.61 -0.96 -8.54
C VAL A 93 -1.14 -2.00 -7.54
N CYS A 94 -0.88 -3.21 -8.03
CA CYS A 94 -0.39 -4.31 -7.22
C CYS A 94 1.11 -4.47 -7.46
N ALA A 95 1.88 -4.52 -6.38
CA ALA A 95 3.31 -4.81 -6.46
C ALA A 95 3.51 -6.32 -6.61
N ASP A 96 3.95 -6.78 -7.77
CA ASP A 96 4.19 -8.20 -8.00
C ASP A 96 5.10 -8.40 -9.21
N MET A 97 5.54 -9.64 -9.40
CA MET A 97 6.33 -10.03 -10.56
C MET A 97 5.45 -10.22 -11.78
N GLY A 98 6.05 -10.15 -12.96
CA GLY A 98 5.36 -10.44 -14.22
C GLY A 98 4.43 -9.35 -14.72
N GLY A 99 4.55 -8.16 -14.17
CA GLY A 99 3.75 -7.03 -14.60
C GLY A 99 4.51 -6.06 -15.48
N THR A 100 4.00 -4.85 -15.56
CA THR A 100 4.62 -3.74 -16.26
C THR A 100 5.71 -3.11 -15.40
N ASN A 101 6.83 -2.74 -15.99
CA ASN A 101 7.88 -2.00 -15.29
C ASN A 101 7.23 -0.75 -14.64
N MET A 102 7.47 -0.57 -13.36
CA MET A 102 6.81 0.51 -12.60
C MET A 102 7.08 1.90 -13.19
N TYR A 103 8.21 2.08 -13.85
CA TYR A 103 8.57 3.36 -14.47
C TYR A 103 7.74 3.67 -15.72
N ASP A 104 7.07 2.66 -16.29
CA ASP A 104 6.23 2.83 -17.47
C ASP A 104 4.75 3.01 -17.14
N LEU A 105 4.38 3.01 -15.88
CA LEU A 105 3.01 3.20 -15.44
C LEU A 105 2.72 4.66 -15.12
N ASP A 106 1.49 5.10 -15.37
CA ASP A 106 1.00 6.41 -14.94
C ASP A 106 0.43 6.28 -13.53
N LEU A 107 1.13 6.82 -12.55
CA LEU A 107 0.76 6.75 -11.14
C LEU A 107 0.42 8.13 -10.55
N LYS A 108 0.02 9.08 -11.41
CA LYS A 108 -0.21 10.47 -10.98
C LYS A 108 -1.57 10.71 -10.33
N GLY A 109 -2.57 9.93 -10.64
CA GLY A 109 -3.92 10.17 -10.14
C GLY A 109 -4.18 9.64 -8.74
N ALA A 110 -5.45 9.32 -8.48
CA ALA A 110 -5.87 8.67 -7.24
C ALA A 110 -5.42 7.20 -7.29
N ILE A 111 -4.60 6.78 -6.33
CA ILE A 111 -3.93 5.48 -6.37
C ILE A 111 -4.14 4.71 -5.08
N GLY A 112 -4.49 3.43 -5.24
CA GLY A 112 -4.36 2.42 -4.19
C GLY A 112 -3.18 1.52 -4.51
N LEU A 113 -2.17 1.50 -3.67
CA LEU A 113 -0.99 0.65 -3.82
C LEU A 113 -1.13 -0.59 -2.94
N VAL A 114 -1.19 -1.77 -3.55
CA VAL A 114 -1.37 -3.04 -2.84
C VAL A 114 -0.03 -3.74 -2.70
N ILE A 115 0.34 -4.06 -1.47
CA ILE A 115 1.59 -4.74 -1.12
C ILE A 115 1.25 -6.08 -0.47
N GLY A 116 1.84 -7.14 -0.96
CA GLY A 116 1.73 -8.47 -0.38
C GLY A 116 3.02 -8.90 0.30
N ASN A 117 2.99 -10.10 0.89
CA ASN A 117 4.16 -10.65 1.53
C ASN A 117 5.21 -11.07 0.48
N GLU A 118 6.48 -11.04 0.86
CA GLU A 118 7.57 -11.30 -0.08
C GLU A 118 7.63 -12.75 -0.60
N GLY A 119 7.06 -13.71 0.14
CA GLY A 119 7.02 -15.11 -0.30
C GLY A 119 5.86 -15.39 -1.24
N ASP A 120 4.65 -15.14 -0.76
CA ASP A 120 3.41 -15.47 -1.48
C ASP A 120 2.91 -14.33 -2.37
N GLY A 121 3.41 -13.12 -2.16
CA GLY A 121 2.92 -11.94 -2.87
C GLY A 121 1.51 -11.57 -2.46
N VAL A 122 0.79 -10.94 -3.37
CA VAL A 122 -0.60 -10.55 -3.17
C VAL A 122 -1.48 -11.76 -3.51
N SER A 123 -2.54 -11.99 -2.72
CA SER A 123 -3.46 -13.09 -2.98
C SER A 123 -4.11 -12.94 -4.35
N ARG A 124 -4.48 -14.08 -4.94
CA ARG A 124 -5.05 -14.10 -6.29
C ARG A 124 -6.31 -13.24 -6.41
N VAL A 125 -7.21 -13.33 -5.44
CA VAL A 125 -8.47 -12.58 -5.46
C VAL A 125 -8.21 -11.08 -5.44
N VAL A 126 -7.29 -10.62 -4.61
CA VAL A 126 -6.93 -9.21 -4.52
C VAL A 126 -6.22 -8.75 -5.79
N ARG A 127 -5.28 -9.56 -6.29
CA ARG A 127 -4.56 -9.27 -7.53
C ARG A 127 -5.50 -9.07 -8.72
N GLU A 128 -6.53 -9.91 -8.83
CA GLU A 128 -7.51 -9.82 -9.91
C GLU A 128 -8.33 -8.53 -9.86
N LYS A 129 -8.46 -7.90 -8.70
CA LYS A 129 -9.17 -6.62 -8.55
C LYS A 129 -8.32 -5.43 -8.92
N CYS A 130 -7.01 -5.59 -9.00
CA CYS A 130 -6.12 -4.49 -9.33
C CYS A 130 -6.15 -4.18 -10.83
N ASP A 131 -5.97 -2.91 -11.15
CA ASP A 131 -5.98 -2.44 -12.55
C ASP A 131 -4.62 -2.68 -13.23
N PHE A 132 -3.54 -2.58 -12.45
CA PHE A 132 -2.18 -2.73 -12.97
C PHE A 132 -1.35 -3.57 -12.03
N ILE A 133 -0.38 -4.27 -12.59
CA ILE A 133 0.65 -4.97 -11.82
C ILE A 133 1.95 -4.26 -12.11
N ALA A 134 2.55 -3.68 -11.07
CA ALA A 134 3.80 -2.96 -11.17
C ALA A 134 4.95 -3.87 -10.77
N SER A 135 5.91 -4.03 -11.66
CA SER A 135 7.13 -4.78 -11.39
C SER A 135 8.28 -3.84 -11.15
N ILE A 136 9.06 -4.11 -10.10
CA ILE A 136 10.30 -3.39 -9.83
C ILE A 136 11.41 -4.07 -10.63
N PRO A 137 12.16 -3.33 -11.45
CA PRO A 137 13.25 -3.94 -12.23
C PRO A 137 14.30 -4.54 -11.30
N MET A 138 14.56 -5.82 -11.45
CA MET A 138 15.53 -6.56 -10.65
C MET A 138 16.76 -6.88 -11.50
N LYS A 139 17.94 -6.61 -10.98
CA LYS A 139 19.20 -6.81 -11.68
C LYS A 139 20.09 -7.87 -11.05
N GLY A 140 19.68 -8.41 -9.91
CA GLY A 140 20.45 -9.42 -9.19
C GLY A 140 19.92 -10.82 -9.41
N ASP A 141 20.49 -11.78 -8.68
CA ASP A 141 20.12 -13.19 -8.77
C ASP A 141 18.90 -13.52 -7.90
N ILE A 142 18.68 -12.75 -6.85
CA ILE A 142 17.51 -12.91 -5.97
C ILE A 142 16.36 -12.15 -6.63
N ASP A 143 15.17 -12.73 -6.60
CA ASP A 143 14.03 -12.27 -7.41
C ASP A 143 12.95 -11.53 -6.63
N SER A 144 13.15 -11.25 -5.35
CA SER A 144 12.17 -10.51 -4.56
C SER A 144 12.82 -9.57 -3.55
N LEU A 145 12.14 -8.47 -3.26
CA LEU A 145 12.50 -7.53 -2.19
C LEU A 145 11.67 -7.83 -0.95
N ASN A 146 12.20 -7.46 0.20
CA ASN A 146 11.41 -7.38 1.43
C ASN A 146 10.17 -6.50 1.17
N ALA A 147 9.03 -6.86 1.75
CA ALA A 147 7.76 -6.17 1.50
C ALA A 147 7.82 -4.67 1.83
N SER A 148 8.44 -4.31 2.95
CA SER A 148 8.55 -2.88 3.31
C SER A 148 9.47 -2.11 2.37
N VAL A 149 10.49 -2.77 1.83
CA VAL A 149 11.39 -2.16 0.84
C VAL A 149 10.65 -1.95 -0.48
N ALA A 150 9.91 -2.97 -0.94
CA ALA A 150 9.10 -2.85 -2.15
C ALA A 150 8.07 -1.72 -2.02
N ALA A 151 7.41 -1.62 -0.86
CA ALA A 151 6.47 -0.54 -0.58
C ALA A 151 7.15 0.82 -0.69
N GLY A 152 8.36 0.97 -0.15
CA GLY A 152 9.11 2.21 -0.23
C GLY A 152 9.49 2.60 -1.65
N VAL A 153 9.98 1.63 -2.42
CA VAL A 153 10.38 1.85 -3.81
C VAL A 153 9.17 2.35 -4.62
N LEU A 154 8.04 1.67 -4.53
CA LEU A 154 6.85 2.03 -5.29
C LEU A 154 6.18 3.30 -4.78
N ALA A 155 6.11 3.49 -3.45
CA ALA A 155 5.53 4.70 -2.87
C ALA A 155 6.28 5.95 -3.33
N PHE A 156 7.61 5.91 -3.36
CA PHE A 156 8.39 7.07 -3.78
C PHE A 156 8.43 7.24 -5.30
N GLU A 157 8.17 6.24 -6.08
CA GLU A 157 7.90 6.44 -7.51
C GLU A 157 6.58 7.20 -7.70
N ILE A 158 5.57 6.91 -6.88
CA ILE A 158 4.31 7.67 -6.89
C ILE A 158 4.58 9.14 -6.50
N VAL A 159 5.38 9.37 -5.46
CA VAL A 159 5.78 10.72 -5.05
C VAL A 159 6.44 11.46 -6.23
N ARG A 160 7.41 10.81 -6.89
CA ARG A 160 8.12 11.41 -8.01
C ARG A 160 7.15 11.84 -9.12
N GLN A 161 6.19 10.99 -9.45
CA GLN A 161 5.24 11.28 -10.52
C GLN A 161 4.26 12.40 -10.15
N ARG A 162 4.00 12.59 -8.88
CA ARG A 162 3.11 13.65 -8.38
C ARG A 162 3.80 15.02 -8.19
N MET A 163 5.10 15.07 -8.32
CA MET A 163 5.86 16.32 -8.17
C MET A 163 5.65 17.29 -9.33
#